data_47dae98f10574dea3aa117368c4e802d
#
_entry.id   47dae98f10574dea3aa117368c4e802d
#
_cell.length_a   1.000
_cell.length_b   1.000
_cell.length_c   1.000
_cell.angle_alpha   90.00
_cell.angle_beta   90.00
_cell.angle_gamma   90.00
#
_symmetry.space_group_name_H-M   'P 1'
#
loop_
_entity.id
_entity.type
_entity.pdbx_description
1 polymer ?
#
loop_
_entity_poly.entity_id
_entity_poly.type
_entity_poly.pdbx_seq_one_letter_code
_entity_poly.pdbx_strand_id
1 'polypeptide(L)'
;LYYGSRGVCWAKVDELASKIILQVNPRQQRVSGVHTKIHLSRVTALCYSDHPVRPYEGKPSTPREKRIAQHILPYIKDGDVLQIGIGGIPNSIAYELSDRRNLGIYSEVLTEALLELMRCGAVNLDNVQASFALPANGLIDDEFLPYVKFAPIDEINNPFKISQIKNFVSINSCFMADLTGQVCSENYGAGQYSGIGGQVDFARGAAEGEGGRSFLALASTHTDKAGQVTSNIRLSLPQGAVITAQRCDVMYLVTEWGIADVFNKPLEERAYAIINIAHPDFRRELFEQACVSGLIRPMAADISRVHLEA
;
A
#
# COMPACT_ATOMS: atom_id res chain seq x y z
N LEU A 1 -17.32 11.20 24.49
CA LEU A 1 -16.07 11.71 23.88
C LEU A 1 -16.00 11.26 22.43
N TYR A 2 -15.23 11.99 21.62
CA TYR A 2 -14.96 11.64 20.23
C TYR A 2 -13.53 11.13 20.11
N TYR A 3 -13.34 10.12 19.26
CA TYR A 3 -12.02 9.73 18.83
C TYR A 3 -11.44 10.79 17.87
N GLY A 4 -10.12 10.95 17.89
CA GLY A 4 -9.42 11.80 16.94
C GLY A 4 -9.12 11.08 15.64
N SER A 5 -8.57 11.81 14.65
CA SER A 5 -8.20 11.28 13.33
C SER A 5 -7.07 10.24 13.34
N ARG A 6 -6.50 9.93 14.50
CA ARG A 6 -5.37 8.99 14.69
C ARG A 6 -5.77 7.68 15.36
N GLY A 7 -7.05 7.49 15.66
CA GLY A 7 -7.54 6.21 16.19
C GLY A 7 -7.56 5.14 15.11
N VAL A 8 -7.10 3.93 15.41
CA VAL A 8 -7.04 2.82 14.44
C VAL A 8 -7.95 1.68 14.86
N CYS A 9 -7.82 1.16 16.08
CA CYS A 9 -8.54 -0.02 16.56
C CYS A 9 -9.59 0.31 17.63
N TRP A 10 -10.11 1.53 17.70
CA TRP A 10 -10.95 2.01 18.80
C TRP A 10 -12.22 1.16 19.00
N ALA A 11 -12.87 0.67 17.95
CA ALA A 11 -14.08 -0.13 18.08
C ALA A 11 -13.81 -1.45 18.82
N LYS A 12 -12.72 -2.14 18.50
CA LYS A 12 -12.33 -3.37 19.18
C LYS A 12 -11.81 -3.13 20.60
N VAL A 13 -11.14 -2.00 20.85
CA VAL A 13 -10.73 -1.60 22.19
C VAL A 13 -11.98 -1.34 23.06
N ASP A 14 -12.97 -0.62 22.55
CA ASP A 14 -14.24 -0.38 23.26
C ASP A 14 -14.99 -1.67 23.55
N GLU A 15 -15.03 -2.60 22.61
CA GLU A 15 -15.70 -3.89 22.77
C GLU A 15 -15.01 -4.82 23.80
N LEU A 16 -13.69 -4.98 23.71
CA LEU A 16 -12.96 -6.06 24.35
C LEU A 16 -12.18 -5.66 25.61
N ALA A 17 -11.80 -4.37 25.74
CA ALA A 17 -10.97 -3.95 26.86
C ALA A 17 -11.77 -3.91 28.18
N SER A 18 -11.24 -4.55 29.21
CA SER A 18 -11.79 -4.48 30.58
C SER A 18 -11.56 -3.13 31.25
N LYS A 19 -10.49 -2.41 30.85
CA LYS A 19 -10.14 -1.09 31.34
C LYS A 19 -9.71 -0.19 30.18
N ILE A 20 -10.28 0.98 30.10
CA ILE A 20 -9.98 1.96 29.05
C ILE A 20 -9.48 3.25 29.71
N ILE A 21 -8.26 3.62 29.38
CA ILE A 21 -7.66 4.91 29.77
C ILE A 21 -7.59 5.78 28.52
N LEU A 22 -8.24 6.94 28.56
CA LEU A 22 -8.24 7.87 27.45
C LEU A 22 -7.36 9.07 27.71
N GLN A 23 -6.52 9.40 26.74
CA GLN A 23 -5.84 10.68 26.68
C GLN A 23 -6.73 11.69 25.94
N VAL A 24 -7.21 12.70 26.65
CA VAL A 24 -7.99 13.79 26.06
C VAL A 24 -7.05 14.90 25.64
N ASN A 25 -7.11 15.25 24.36
CA ASN A 25 -6.32 16.33 23.78
C ASN A 25 -7.25 17.30 23.03
N PRO A 26 -7.40 18.57 23.50
CA PRO A 26 -8.27 19.54 22.85
C PRO A 26 -7.79 19.99 21.47
N ARG A 27 -6.53 19.69 21.12
CA ARG A 27 -5.97 19.98 19.78
C ARG A 27 -6.32 18.90 18.74
N GLN A 28 -6.92 17.77 19.17
CA GLN A 28 -7.40 16.76 18.25
C GLN A 28 -8.73 17.20 17.60
N GLN A 29 -8.80 17.04 16.27
CA GLN A 29 -10.03 17.27 15.53
C GLN A 29 -11.07 16.20 15.87
N ARG A 30 -12.32 16.61 15.95
CA ARG A 30 -13.45 15.69 16.04
C ARG A 30 -13.72 15.11 14.67
N VAL A 31 -13.72 13.79 14.58
CA VAL A 31 -14.02 13.10 13.33
C VAL A 31 -15.45 12.59 13.30
N SER A 32 -16.01 12.46 12.10
CA SER A 32 -17.32 11.89 11.84
C SER A 32 -17.20 10.52 11.18
N GLY A 33 -18.22 9.67 11.33
CA GLY A 33 -18.25 8.35 10.72
C GLY A 33 -18.78 7.27 11.66
N VAL A 34 -18.37 6.03 11.43
CA VAL A 34 -18.79 4.85 12.17
C VAL A 34 -17.92 4.64 13.41
N HIS A 35 -18.53 4.38 14.56
CA HIS A 35 -17.84 4.14 15.84
C HIS A 35 -16.80 5.21 16.22
N THR A 36 -17.07 6.48 15.91
CA THR A 36 -16.16 7.59 16.19
C THR A 36 -16.36 8.20 17.60
N LYS A 37 -17.17 7.57 18.44
CA LYS A 37 -17.52 8.05 19.79
C LYS A 37 -17.35 6.93 20.82
N ILE A 38 -16.98 7.32 22.04
CA ILE A 38 -17.02 6.44 23.21
C ILE A 38 -17.86 7.07 24.30
N HIS A 39 -18.71 6.26 24.95
CA HIS A 39 -19.47 6.72 26.10
C HIS A 39 -18.57 6.77 27.36
N LEU A 40 -18.73 7.78 28.19
CA LEU A 40 -17.89 7.97 29.39
C LEU A 40 -18.01 6.82 30.39
N SER A 41 -19.14 6.11 30.45
CA SER A 41 -19.28 4.94 31.32
C SER A 41 -18.36 3.78 30.98
N ARG A 42 -17.77 3.75 29.78
CA ARG A 42 -16.78 2.75 29.36
C ARG A 42 -15.37 3.12 29.78
N VAL A 43 -15.15 4.36 30.17
CA VAL A 43 -13.82 4.91 30.46
C VAL A 43 -13.46 4.72 31.93
N THR A 44 -12.37 4.02 32.17
CA THR A 44 -11.86 3.77 33.54
C THR A 44 -11.14 5.00 34.11
N ALA A 45 -10.36 5.69 33.25
CA ALA A 45 -9.62 6.88 33.66
C ALA A 45 -9.38 7.82 32.49
N LEU A 46 -9.22 9.10 32.77
CA LEU A 46 -8.87 10.15 31.82
C LEU A 46 -7.52 10.76 32.21
N CYS A 47 -6.67 11.00 31.22
CA CYS A 47 -5.53 11.89 31.33
C CYS A 47 -5.65 13.00 30.27
N TYR A 48 -5.08 14.15 30.56
CA TYR A 48 -5.16 15.33 29.71
C TYR A 48 -3.80 15.65 29.09
N SER A 49 -3.81 16.05 27.85
CA SER A 49 -2.64 16.52 27.13
C SER A 49 -3.05 17.68 26.24
N ASP A 50 -2.20 18.68 26.13
CA ASP A 50 -2.37 19.82 25.22
C ASP A 50 -1.27 19.88 24.15
N HIS A 51 -0.48 18.80 24.02
CA HIS A 51 0.56 18.73 23.00
C HIS A 51 -0.02 18.84 21.60
N PRO A 52 0.66 19.55 20.69
CA PRO A 52 0.29 19.55 19.27
C PRO A 52 0.15 18.14 18.72
N VAL A 53 -0.81 17.95 17.83
CA VAL A 53 -0.92 16.68 17.09
C VAL A 53 0.34 16.51 16.27
N ARG A 54 1.03 15.39 16.44
CA ARG A 54 2.34 15.16 15.80
C ARG A 54 2.20 15.20 14.29
N PRO A 55 2.94 16.05 13.56
CA PRO A 55 2.96 16.05 12.11
C PRO A 55 3.53 14.75 11.57
N TYR A 56 3.17 14.41 10.33
CA TYR A 56 3.76 13.30 9.59
C TYR A 56 4.39 13.84 8.31
N GLU A 57 5.69 14.10 8.37
CA GLU A 57 6.44 14.58 7.20
C GLU A 57 6.80 13.39 6.30
N GLY A 58 6.23 13.37 5.09
CA GLY A 58 6.65 12.47 4.02
C GLY A 58 8.04 12.86 3.49
N LYS A 59 8.80 11.89 3.01
CA LYS A 59 10.06 12.18 2.30
C LYS A 59 9.75 12.59 0.86
N PRO A 60 10.52 13.53 0.28
CA PRO A 60 10.44 13.82 -1.15
C PRO A 60 10.67 12.56 -1.99
N SER A 61 9.95 12.47 -3.10
CA SER A 61 10.07 11.33 -4.02
C SER A 61 11.43 11.33 -4.72
N THR A 62 12.06 10.18 -4.76
CA THR A 62 13.31 9.96 -5.50
C THR A 62 13.04 9.80 -7.00
N PRO A 63 14.05 10.01 -7.88
CA PRO A 63 13.89 9.74 -9.32
C PRO A 63 13.46 8.30 -9.64
N ARG A 64 13.88 7.32 -8.83
CA ARG A 64 13.48 5.92 -8.94
C ARG A 64 11.97 5.76 -8.66
N GLU A 65 11.50 6.32 -7.56
CA GLU A 65 10.09 6.26 -7.18
C GLU A 65 9.17 6.92 -8.21
N LYS A 66 9.63 8.02 -8.81
CA LYS A 66 8.91 8.66 -9.93
C LYS A 66 8.81 7.76 -11.16
N ARG A 67 9.89 7.03 -11.51
CA ARG A 67 9.83 6.06 -12.62
C ARG A 67 8.86 4.93 -12.32
N ILE A 68 8.84 4.39 -11.10
CA ILE A 68 7.85 3.39 -10.68
C ILE A 68 6.43 3.94 -10.84
N ALA A 69 6.18 5.18 -10.38
CA ALA A 69 4.90 5.83 -10.51
C ALA A 69 4.44 5.93 -11.99
N GLN A 70 5.33 6.31 -12.90
CA GLN A 70 5.03 6.41 -14.34
C GLN A 70 4.49 5.12 -14.94
N HIS A 71 4.88 3.94 -14.44
CA HIS A 71 4.35 2.67 -14.92
C HIS A 71 2.94 2.38 -14.40
N ILE A 72 2.53 2.94 -13.26
CA ILE A 72 1.22 2.72 -12.64
C ILE A 72 0.18 3.74 -13.15
N LEU A 73 0.57 4.99 -13.36
CA LEU A 73 -0.32 6.09 -13.73
C LEU A 73 -1.27 5.80 -14.92
N PRO A 74 -0.84 5.09 -16.01
CA PRO A 74 -1.73 4.76 -17.12
C PRO A 74 -2.90 3.83 -16.73
N TYR A 75 -2.79 3.13 -15.62
CA TYR A 75 -3.82 2.22 -15.11
C TYR A 75 -4.86 2.91 -14.22
N ILE A 76 -4.63 4.19 -13.86
CA ILE A 76 -5.54 4.96 -13.01
C ILE A 76 -6.37 5.89 -13.90
N LYS A 77 -7.69 5.79 -13.79
CA LYS A 77 -8.65 6.51 -14.62
C LYS A 77 -9.52 7.43 -13.79
N ASP A 78 -10.19 8.37 -14.45
CA ASP A 78 -11.23 9.18 -13.82
C ASP A 78 -12.34 8.28 -13.26
N GLY A 79 -12.81 8.61 -12.06
CA GLY A 79 -13.83 7.83 -11.35
C GLY A 79 -13.31 6.60 -10.60
N ASP A 80 -12.01 6.28 -10.65
CA ASP A 80 -11.43 5.21 -9.85
C ASP A 80 -11.48 5.54 -8.35
N VAL A 81 -11.58 4.51 -7.51
CA VAL A 81 -11.53 4.64 -6.05
C VAL A 81 -10.18 4.15 -5.56
N LEU A 82 -9.44 5.02 -4.88
CA LEU A 82 -8.04 4.81 -4.53
C LEU A 82 -7.84 4.37 -3.08
N GLN A 83 -7.04 3.33 -2.90
CA GLN A 83 -6.29 3.07 -1.67
C GLN A 83 -4.81 3.28 -1.97
N ILE A 84 -4.18 4.15 -1.21
CA ILE A 84 -2.76 4.44 -1.36
C ILE A 84 -2.09 4.24 -0.01
N GLY A 85 -1.11 3.33 0.02
CA GLY A 85 -0.31 3.04 1.21
C GLY A 85 0.62 4.20 1.60
N ILE A 86 1.38 4.01 2.67
CA ILE A 86 2.41 4.96 3.10
C ILE A 86 3.74 4.65 2.43
N GLY A 87 4.55 5.68 2.18
CA GLY A 87 5.90 5.54 1.64
C GLY A 87 6.14 6.43 0.42
N GLY A 88 7.39 6.45 -0.06
CA GLY A 88 7.81 7.32 -1.16
C GLY A 88 7.12 6.98 -2.49
N ILE A 89 7.02 5.69 -2.83
CA ILE A 89 6.38 5.25 -4.08
C ILE A 89 4.89 5.61 -4.11
N PRO A 90 4.06 5.23 -3.10
CA PRO A 90 2.65 5.61 -3.07
C PRO A 90 2.43 7.13 -3.11
N ASN A 91 3.21 7.90 -2.37
CA ASN A 91 3.12 9.36 -2.39
C ASN A 91 3.46 9.93 -3.76
N SER A 92 4.51 9.39 -4.45
CA SER A 92 4.87 9.83 -5.81
C SER A 92 3.71 9.67 -6.77
N ILE A 93 2.97 8.57 -6.68
CA ILE A 93 1.82 8.30 -7.54
C ILE A 93 0.70 9.31 -7.25
N ALA A 94 0.36 9.52 -5.98
CA ALA A 94 -0.73 10.43 -5.62
C ALA A 94 -0.47 11.86 -6.13
N TYR A 95 0.76 12.38 -5.99
CA TYR A 95 1.09 13.73 -6.46
C TYR A 95 0.98 13.90 -7.99
N GLU A 96 1.11 12.82 -8.77
CA GLU A 96 1.00 12.86 -10.24
C GLU A 96 -0.45 12.69 -10.75
N LEU A 97 -1.44 12.55 -9.85
CA LEU A 97 -2.86 12.35 -10.22
C LEU A 97 -3.70 13.64 -10.22
N SER A 98 -3.09 14.80 -10.12
CA SER A 98 -3.79 16.09 -10.04
C SER A 98 -4.62 16.45 -11.29
N ASP A 99 -4.33 15.84 -12.43
CA ASP A 99 -5.07 15.95 -13.69
C ASP A 99 -6.30 15.03 -13.77
N ARG A 100 -6.44 14.08 -12.87
CA ARG A 100 -7.58 13.16 -12.81
C ARG A 100 -8.81 13.85 -12.22
N ARG A 101 -9.98 13.27 -12.49
CA ARG A 101 -11.26 13.81 -12.03
C ARG A 101 -12.15 12.73 -11.43
N ASN A 102 -12.97 13.15 -10.48
CA ASN A 102 -13.99 12.31 -9.84
C ASN A 102 -13.41 11.07 -9.14
N LEU A 103 -12.17 11.14 -8.65
CA LEU A 103 -11.56 10.05 -7.89
C LEU A 103 -12.30 9.87 -6.55
N GLY A 104 -12.47 8.62 -6.11
CA GLY A 104 -12.84 8.30 -4.74
C GLY A 104 -11.62 7.98 -3.89
N ILE A 105 -11.77 8.07 -2.58
CA ILE A 105 -10.77 7.60 -1.60
C ILE A 105 -11.43 6.58 -0.68
N TYR A 106 -10.89 5.36 -0.64
CA TYR A 106 -11.23 4.34 0.33
C TYR A 106 -9.94 3.69 0.80
N SER A 107 -9.39 4.16 1.91
CA SER A 107 -8.02 3.84 2.33
C SER A 107 -7.94 3.61 3.84
N GLU A 108 -7.03 2.75 4.26
CA GLU A 108 -6.68 2.66 5.68
C GLU A 108 -6.18 4.01 6.19
N VAL A 109 -5.29 4.63 5.44
CA VAL A 109 -4.63 5.90 5.81
C VAL A 109 -5.01 7.00 4.83
N LEU A 110 -5.51 8.11 5.34
CA LEU A 110 -5.59 9.37 4.59
C LEU A 110 -4.26 10.11 4.75
N THR A 111 -3.40 10.02 3.74
CA THR A 111 -2.07 10.64 3.72
C THR A 111 -2.14 12.09 3.23
N GLU A 112 -1.04 12.86 3.45
CA GLU A 112 -0.93 14.22 2.89
C GLU A 112 -1.10 14.25 1.37
N ALA A 113 -0.54 13.25 0.67
CA ALA A 113 -0.68 13.16 -0.78
C ALA A 113 -2.13 12.97 -1.25
N LEU A 114 -2.94 12.25 -0.49
CA LEU A 114 -4.39 12.13 -0.77
C LEU A 114 -5.15 13.43 -0.43
N LEU A 115 -4.73 14.15 0.62
CA LEU A 115 -5.29 15.48 0.94
C LEU A 115 -4.97 16.49 -0.18
N GLU A 116 -3.77 16.44 -0.77
CA GLU A 116 -3.44 17.28 -1.94
C GLU A 116 -4.35 16.98 -3.14
N LEU A 117 -4.73 15.73 -3.38
CA LEU A 117 -5.72 15.40 -4.41
C LEU A 117 -7.11 15.99 -4.10
N MET A 118 -7.48 16.10 -2.83
CA MET A 118 -8.71 16.80 -2.43
C MET A 118 -8.59 18.30 -2.69
N ARG A 119 -7.46 18.92 -2.32
CA ARG A 119 -7.19 20.37 -2.52
C ARG A 119 -7.19 20.77 -3.99
N CYS A 120 -6.63 19.95 -4.87
CA CYS A 120 -6.59 20.26 -6.31
C CYS A 120 -7.90 19.92 -7.05
N GLY A 121 -8.93 19.40 -6.35
CA GLY A 121 -10.24 19.09 -6.93
C GLY A 121 -10.27 17.81 -7.79
N ALA A 122 -9.29 16.93 -7.64
CA ALA A 122 -9.27 15.63 -8.32
C ALA A 122 -10.27 14.63 -7.70
N VAL A 123 -10.61 14.82 -6.42
CA VAL A 123 -11.43 13.90 -5.62
C VAL A 123 -12.88 14.33 -5.56
N ASN A 124 -13.79 13.40 -5.72
CA ASN A 124 -15.20 13.54 -5.35
C ASN A 124 -15.34 13.47 -3.82
N LEU A 125 -15.60 14.61 -3.19
CA LEU A 125 -15.65 14.72 -1.73
C LEU A 125 -16.77 13.90 -1.08
N ASP A 126 -17.81 13.50 -1.83
CA ASP A 126 -18.85 12.61 -1.32
C ASP A 126 -18.37 11.15 -1.16
N ASN A 127 -17.21 10.82 -1.73
CA ASN A 127 -16.65 9.47 -1.75
C ASN A 127 -15.26 9.41 -1.09
N VAL A 128 -15.18 9.80 0.20
CA VAL A 128 -13.94 9.79 0.97
C VAL A 128 -14.14 9.03 2.27
N GLN A 129 -13.47 7.87 2.41
CA GLN A 129 -13.49 7.04 3.61
C GLN A 129 -12.07 6.64 4.03
N ALA A 130 -11.81 6.67 5.33
CA ALA A 130 -10.51 6.26 5.88
C ALA A 130 -10.65 5.71 7.31
N SER A 131 -9.64 4.94 7.75
CA SER A 131 -9.57 4.51 9.14
C SER A 131 -8.87 5.54 10.02
N PHE A 132 -7.80 6.14 9.52
CA PHE A 132 -7.11 7.22 10.21
C PHE A 132 -6.41 8.16 9.21
N ALA A 133 -5.85 9.27 9.71
CA ALA A 133 -5.20 10.25 8.86
C ALA A 133 -3.79 10.62 9.36
N LEU A 134 -2.89 10.86 8.41
CA LEU A 134 -1.50 11.29 8.65
C LEU A 134 -1.19 12.57 7.86
N PRO A 135 -1.82 13.71 8.17
CA PRO A 135 -1.51 14.98 7.54
C PRO A 135 -0.11 15.50 7.88
N ALA A 136 0.51 16.24 6.97
CA ALA A 136 1.86 16.81 7.16
C ALA A 136 1.94 17.76 8.35
N ASN A 137 0.90 18.55 8.59
CA ASN A 137 0.82 19.48 9.73
C ASN A 137 0.14 18.87 10.98
N GLY A 138 -0.25 17.59 10.92
CA GLY A 138 -0.94 16.88 12.00
C GLY A 138 -2.46 16.97 11.98
N LEU A 139 -3.05 17.90 11.22
CA LEU A 139 -4.49 18.15 11.13
C LEU A 139 -4.97 18.11 9.68
N ILE A 140 -6.19 17.64 9.47
CA ILE A 140 -6.90 17.76 8.19
C ILE A 140 -7.41 19.20 8.07
N ASP A 141 -7.38 19.77 6.86
CA ASP A 141 -7.95 21.10 6.62
C ASP A 141 -9.43 21.12 7.00
N ASP A 142 -9.83 22.18 7.72
CA ASP A 142 -11.19 22.27 8.27
C ASP A 142 -12.29 22.22 7.19
N GLU A 143 -11.98 22.68 5.96
CA GLU A 143 -12.90 22.60 4.83
C GLU A 143 -13.12 21.18 4.32
N PHE A 144 -12.13 20.27 4.45
CA PHE A 144 -12.24 18.88 4.00
C PHE A 144 -12.68 17.91 5.08
N LEU A 145 -12.43 18.24 6.35
CA LEU A 145 -12.77 17.36 7.49
C LEU A 145 -14.23 16.86 7.49
N PRO A 146 -15.25 17.67 7.14
CA PRO A 146 -16.64 17.21 7.12
C PRO A 146 -16.93 16.12 6.09
N TYR A 147 -16.14 16.04 5.01
CA TYR A 147 -16.30 15.07 3.95
C TYR A 147 -15.63 13.72 4.23
N VAL A 148 -14.63 13.70 5.13
CA VAL A 148 -13.95 12.44 5.49
C VAL A 148 -14.80 11.62 6.44
N LYS A 149 -15.23 10.44 5.99
CA LYS A 149 -15.99 9.47 6.81
C LYS A 149 -15.02 8.46 7.39
N PHE A 150 -14.81 8.54 8.71
CA PHE A 150 -13.95 7.60 9.41
C PHE A 150 -14.71 6.33 9.81
N ALA A 151 -14.03 5.19 9.67
CA ALA A 151 -14.53 3.90 10.13
C ALA A 151 -13.40 3.08 10.77
N PRO A 152 -13.71 2.14 11.68
CA PRO A 152 -12.72 1.25 12.26
C PRO A 152 -11.95 0.47 11.19
N ILE A 153 -10.71 0.06 11.53
CA ILE A 153 -9.84 -0.63 10.58
C ILE A 153 -10.42 -1.96 10.08
N ASP A 154 -11.14 -2.68 10.91
CA ASP A 154 -11.81 -3.94 10.56
C ASP A 154 -13.00 -3.74 9.61
N GLU A 155 -13.48 -2.51 9.47
CA GLU A 155 -14.46 -2.11 8.48
C GLU A 155 -13.81 -1.71 7.15
N ILE A 156 -12.74 -0.91 7.21
CA ILE A 156 -12.03 -0.42 6.02
C ILE A 156 -11.21 -1.54 5.37
N ASN A 157 -10.45 -2.31 6.16
CA ASN A 157 -9.61 -3.40 5.69
C ASN A 157 -10.42 -4.72 5.55
N ASN A 158 -11.62 -4.65 5.00
CA ASN A 158 -12.48 -5.80 4.80
C ASN A 158 -12.57 -6.16 3.31
N PRO A 159 -11.94 -7.27 2.86
CA PRO A 159 -11.91 -7.65 1.45
C PRO A 159 -13.29 -7.76 0.82
N PHE A 160 -14.28 -8.26 1.56
CA PHE A 160 -15.66 -8.35 1.07
C PHE A 160 -16.27 -6.97 0.80
N LYS A 161 -16.04 -5.99 1.68
CA LYS A 161 -16.51 -4.61 1.47
C LYS A 161 -15.77 -3.94 0.31
N ILE A 162 -14.47 -4.14 0.23
CA ILE A 162 -13.62 -3.61 -0.84
C ILE A 162 -14.07 -4.16 -2.20
N SER A 163 -14.39 -5.44 -2.30
CA SER A 163 -14.85 -6.07 -3.56
C SER A 163 -16.18 -5.51 -4.10
N GLN A 164 -16.96 -4.83 -3.25
CA GLN A 164 -18.19 -4.15 -3.68
C GLN A 164 -17.92 -2.77 -4.30
N ILE A 165 -16.69 -2.27 -4.20
CA ILE A 165 -16.29 -0.97 -4.75
C ILE A 165 -15.82 -1.16 -6.20
N LYS A 166 -16.59 -0.62 -7.14
CA LYS A 166 -16.22 -0.67 -8.56
C LYS A 166 -14.97 0.17 -8.84
N ASN A 167 -14.13 -0.33 -9.76
CA ASN A 167 -12.90 0.34 -10.18
C ASN A 167 -11.96 0.68 -9.03
N PHE A 168 -11.89 -0.20 -8.03
CA PHE A 168 -11.01 -0.02 -6.90
C PHE A 168 -9.54 -0.23 -7.28
N VAL A 169 -8.67 0.70 -6.89
CA VAL A 169 -7.23 0.66 -7.19
C VAL A 169 -6.46 0.69 -5.88
N SER A 170 -5.78 -0.41 -5.58
CA SER A 170 -4.91 -0.56 -4.41
C SER A 170 -3.45 -0.41 -4.80
N ILE A 171 -2.71 0.47 -4.12
CA ILE A 171 -1.29 0.74 -4.38
C ILE A 171 -0.51 0.68 -3.09
N ASN A 172 0.39 -0.29 -2.99
CA ASN A 172 1.22 -0.49 -1.80
C ASN A 172 2.68 -0.77 -2.17
N SER A 173 3.58 -0.49 -1.23
CA SER A 173 5.01 -0.81 -1.38
C SER A 173 5.30 -2.19 -0.80
N CYS A 174 6.32 -2.85 -1.34
CA CYS A 174 6.89 -4.06 -0.77
C CYS A 174 8.43 -4.02 -0.79
N PHE A 175 9.07 -4.95 -0.10
CA PHE A 175 10.53 -4.99 -0.01
C PHE A 175 11.15 -5.94 -1.01
N MET A 176 10.56 -7.13 -1.18
CA MET A 176 11.09 -8.18 -2.03
C MET A 176 9.96 -8.95 -2.69
N ALA A 177 10.25 -9.51 -3.87
CA ALA A 177 9.39 -10.47 -4.55
C ALA A 177 10.20 -11.64 -5.08
N ASP A 178 9.60 -12.83 -5.17
CA ASP A 178 10.21 -13.96 -5.85
C ASP A 178 9.61 -14.22 -7.23
N LEU A 179 10.26 -15.09 -8.02
CA LEU A 179 9.85 -15.38 -9.38
C LEU A 179 8.50 -16.12 -9.49
N THR A 180 7.95 -16.60 -8.38
CA THR A 180 6.60 -17.16 -8.34
C THR A 180 5.52 -16.12 -8.07
N GLY A 181 5.92 -14.90 -7.66
CA GLY A 181 5.05 -13.78 -7.32
C GLY A 181 4.70 -13.70 -5.84
N GLN A 182 5.40 -14.40 -4.95
CA GLN A 182 5.31 -14.19 -3.51
C GLN A 182 6.01 -12.88 -3.12
N VAL A 183 5.46 -12.17 -2.14
CA VAL A 183 5.94 -10.84 -1.75
C VAL A 183 6.19 -10.77 -0.25
N CYS A 184 7.31 -10.16 0.13
CA CYS A 184 7.63 -9.75 1.49
C CYS A 184 7.57 -8.23 1.62
N SER A 185 6.80 -7.73 2.60
CA SER A 185 6.60 -6.30 2.86
C SER A 185 6.90 -5.89 4.30
N GLU A 186 7.27 -6.82 5.18
CA GLU A 186 7.33 -6.54 6.61
C GLU A 186 8.67 -6.86 7.27
N ASN A 187 9.58 -7.56 6.59
CA ASN A 187 10.91 -7.83 7.16
C ASN A 187 12.02 -7.86 6.11
N TYR A 188 13.25 -7.69 6.59
CA TYR A 188 14.49 -7.91 5.83
C TYR A 188 15.26 -9.04 6.52
N GLY A 189 15.30 -10.22 5.90
CA GLY A 189 15.87 -11.42 6.51
C GLY A 189 15.17 -11.73 7.84
N ALA A 190 15.90 -11.86 8.93
CA ALA A 190 15.33 -12.12 10.28
C ALA A 190 14.85 -10.85 11.01
N GLY A 191 15.10 -9.66 10.46
CA GLY A 191 14.77 -8.39 11.11
C GLY A 191 13.35 -7.92 10.77
N GLN A 192 12.42 -7.95 11.73
CA GLN A 192 11.07 -7.40 11.57
C GLN A 192 11.12 -5.88 11.46
N TYR A 193 10.48 -5.32 10.43
CA TYR A 193 10.39 -3.89 10.17
C TYR A 193 9.03 -3.32 10.55
N SER A 194 7.95 -4.02 10.20
CA SER A 194 6.57 -3.59 10.46
C SER A 194 5.68 -4.78 10.78
N GLY A 195 4.42 -4.54 11.14
CA GLY A 195 3.36 -5.55 11.08
C GLY A 195 2.89 -5.77 9.64
N ILE A 196 1.99 -6.75 9.49
CA ILE A 196 1.45 -7.14 8.18
C ILE A 196 0.63 -5.99 7.51
N GLY A 197 -0.06 -5.16 8.29
CA GLY A 197 -0.96 -4.11 7.78
C GLY A 197 -2.12 -4.63 6.93
N GLY A 198 -2.76 -3.73 6.18
CA GLY A 198 -3.93 -4.04 5.33
C GLY A 198 -3.62 -4.39 3.88
N GLN A 199 -2.35 -4.48 3.48
CA GLN A 199 -1.94 -4.68 2.08
C GLN A 199 -2.67 -5.85 1.40
N VAL A 200 -2.77 -7.00 2.07
CA VAL A 200 -3.39 -8.21 1.52
C VAL A 200 -4.90 -8.07 1.44
N ASP A 201 -5.53 -7.41 2.41
CA ASP A 201 -6.97 -7.19 2.42
C ASP A 201 -7.40 -6.35 1.22
N PHE A 202 -6.67 -5.28 0.93
CA PHE A 202 -6.91 -4.42 -0.23
C PHE A 202 -6.60 -5.14 -1.54
N ALA A 203 -5.53 -5.92 -1.61
CA ALA A 203 -5.20 -6.68 -2.81
C ALA A 203 -6.28 -7.72 -3.15
N ARG A 204 -6.77 -8.47 -2.16
CA ARG A 204 -7.85 -9.45 -2.32
C ARG A 204 -9.16 -8.78 -2.73
N GLY A 205 -9.56 -7.73 -2.03
CA GLY A 205 -10.76 -7.00 -2.38
C GLY A 205 -10.72 -6.42 -3.78
N ALA A 206 -9.57 -5.88 -4.21
CA ALA A 206 -9.37 -5.42 -5.58
C ALA A 206 -9.48 -6.56 -6.60
N ALA A 207 -8.90 -7.72 -6.32
CA ALA A 207 -8.91 -8.87 -7.23
C ALA A 207 -10.32 -9.45 -7.45
N GLU A 208 -11.21 -9.35 -6.45
CA GLU A 208 -12.58 -9.85 -6.51
C GLU A 208 -13.59 -8.79 -6.99
N GLY A 209 -13.22 -7.51 -6.98
CA GLY A 209 -14.08 -6.38 -7.34
C GLY A 209 -14.15 -6.12 -8.85
N GLU A 210 -15.30 -5.65 -9.34
CA GLU A 210 -15.49 -5.25 -10.74
C GLU A 210 -14.53 -4.11 -11.13
N GLY A 211 -13.62 -4.37 -12.08
CA GLY A 211 -12.62 -3.39 -12.54
C GLY A 211 -11.51 -3.10 -11.51
N GLY A 212 -11.40 -3.92 -10.48
CA GLY A 212 -10.40 -3.75 -9.42
C GLY A 212 -8.98 -4.05 -9.91
N ARG A 213 -7.99 -3.34 -9.36
CA ARG A 213 -6.55 -3.46 -9.69
C ARG A 213 -5.72 -3.29 -8.44
N SER A 214 -4.69 -4.13 -8.26
CA SER A 214 -3.79 -4.06 -7.12
C SER A 214 -2.34 -4.05 -7.59
N PHE A 215 -1.57 -3.06 -7.15
CA PHE A 215 -0.17 -2.85 -7.49
C PHE A 215 0.70 -2.97 -6.24
N LEU A 216 1.69 -3.86 -6.30
CA LEU A 216 2.74 -3.98 -5.31
C LEU A 216 4.05 -3.48 -5.93
N ALA A 217 4.54 -2.37 -5.42
CA ALA A 217 5.65 -1.63 -6.01
C ALA A 217 6.90 -1.72 -5.14
N LEU A 218 8.05 -1.95 -5.78
CA LEU A 218 9.34 -2.06 -5.11
C LEU A 218 10.47 -1.48 -5.95
N ALA A 219 11.52 -1.00 -5.29
CA ALA A 219 12.78 -0.76 -5.97
C ALA A 219 13.37 -2.11 -6.41
N SER A 220 13.83 -2.24 -7.65
CA SER A 220 14.39 -3.51 -8.17
C SER A 220 15.64 -3.97 -7.42
N THR A 221 16.39 -3.02 -6.82
CA THR A 221 17.62 -3.26 -6.07
C THR A 221 17.66 -2.47 -4.78
N HIS A 222 18.46 -2.93 -3.83
CA HIS A 222 18.92 -2.12 -2.70
C HIS A 222 20.44 -2.18 -2.57
N THR A 223 21.01 -1.16 -1.94
CA THR A 223 22.44 -1.09 -1.63
C THR A 223 22.59 -1.21 -0.11
N ASP A 224 23.39 -2.15 0.32
CA ASP A 224 23.68 -2.34 1.74
C ASP A 224 24.67 -1.29 2.28
N LYS A 225 24.99 -1.38 3.59
CA LYS A 225 25.94 -0.45 4.24
C LYS A 225 27.38 -0.59 3.74
N ALA A 226 27.72 -1.71 3.12
CA ALA A 226 29.04 -1.96 2.53
C ALA A 226 29.14 -1.47 1.07
N GLY A 227 28.03 -0.94 0.51
CA GLY A 227 27.95 -0.50 -0.88
C GLY A 227 27.63 -1.62 -1.87
N GLN A 228 27.32 -2.83 -1.40
CA GLN A 228 26.95 -3.93 -2.29
C GLN A 228 25.51 -3.77 -2.77
N VAL A 229 25.35 -3.79 -4.10
CA VAL A 229 24.03 -3.78 -4.75
C VAL A 229 23.51 -5.20 -4.87
N THR A 230 22.27 -5.42 -4.42
CA THR A 230 21.59 -6.72 -4.51
C THR A 230 20.19 -6.54 -5.08
N SER A 231 19.72 -7.57 -5.81
CA SER A 231 18.36 -7.57 -6.34
C SER A 231 17.33 -7.77 -5.23
N ASN A 232 16.23 -7.02 -5.30
CA ASN A 232 15.03 -7.25 -4.49
C ASN A 232 14.06 -8.26 -5.15
N ILE A 233 14.32 -8.61 -6.41
CA ILE A 233 13.67 -9.72 -7.12
C ILE A 233 14.60 -10.93 -7.02
N ARG A 234 14.09 -12.07 -6.58
CA ARG A 234 14.87 -13.27 -6.28
C ARG A 234 14.21 -14.52 -6.83
N LEU A 235 14.97 -15.60 -7.04
CA LEU A 235 14.40 -16.90 -7.41
C LEU A 235 13.37 -17.35 -6.37
N SER A 236 13.72 -17.26 -5.08
CA SER A 236 12.87 -17.49 -3.92
C SER A 236 13.17 -16.47 -2.84
N LEU A 237 12.20 -16.15 -2.00
CA LEU A 237 12.42 -15.27 -0.85
C LEU A 237 13.51 -15.88 0.06
N PRO A 238 14.41 -15.06 0.63
CA PRO A 238 15.50 -15.57 1.46
C PRO A 238 14.99 -16.22 2.75
N GLN A 239 15.82 -17.08 3.32
CA GLN A 239 15.51 -17.73 4.61
C GLN A 239 15.19 -16.67 5.69
N GLY A 240 14.08 -16.86 6.40
CA GLY A 240 13.59 -15.93 7.43
C GLY A 240 12.73 -14.79 6.89
N ALA A 241 12.59 -14.63 5.57
CA ALA A 241 11.62 -13.69 5.02
C ALA A 241 10.19 -14.21 5.21
N VAL A 242 9.30 -13.31 5.60
CA VAL A 242 7.87 -13.58 5.75
C VAL A 242 7.19 -13.41 4.39
N ILE A 243 6.26 -14.29 4.06
CA ILE A 243 5.39 -14.10 2.89
C ILE A 243 4.20 -13.24 3.34
N THR A 244 4.30 -11.94 3.09
CA THR A 244 3.23 -10.98 3.40
C THR A 244 2.05 -11.16 2.45
N ALA A 245 2.31 -11.21 1.12
CA ALA A 245 1.30 -11.51 0.11
C ALA A 245 1.64 -12.81 -0.61
N GLN A 246 0.67 -13.71 -0.64
CA GLN A 246 0.78 -14.97 -1.38
C GLN A 246 0.65 -14.69 -2.88
N ARG A 247 1.25 -15.57 -3.71
CA ARG A 247 1.23 -15.43 -5.17
C ARG A 247 -0.17 -15.37 -5.79
N CYS A 248 -1.20 -15.87 -5.12
CA CYS A 248 -2.58 -15.80 -5.59
C CYS A 248 -3.23 -14.42 -5.33
N ASP A 249 -2.71 -13.64 -4.38
CA ASP A 249 -3.21 -12.32 -4.01
C ASP A 249 -2.53 -11.19 -4.81
N VAL A 250 -1.48 -11.50 -5.58
CA VAL A 250 -0.68 -10.51 -6.32
C VAL A 250 -1.17 -10.38 -7.75
N MET A 251 -1.59 -9.16 -8.14
CA MET A 251 -2.01 -8.85 -9.51
C MET A 251 -0.86 -8.27 -10.33
N TYR A 252 -0.32 -7.13 -9.89
CA TYR A 252 0.77 -6.44 -10.58
C TYR A 252 1.95 -6.23 -9.64
N LEU A 253 3.15 -6.60 -10.10
CA LEU A 253 4.42 -6.19 -9.51
C LEU A 253 5.03 -5.08 -10.36
N VAL A 254 5.55 -4.03 -9.70
CA VAL A 254 6.05 -2.85 -10.40
C VAL A 254 7.41 -2.44 -9.84
N THR A 255 8.36 -2.19 -10.76
CA THR A 255 9.66 -1.59 -10.42
C THR A 255 9.92 -0.38 -11.31
N GLU A 256 11.06 0.25 -11.18
CA GLU A 256 11.53 1.32 -12.08
C GLU A 256 11.81 0.84 -13.52
N TRP A 257 11.76 -0.47 -13.77
CA TRP A 257 12.02 -1.11 -15.07
C TRP A 257 10.76 -1.58 -15.78
N GLY A 258 9.60 -1.47 -15.14
CA GLY A 258 8.34 -1.84 -15.76
C GLY A 258 7.31 -2.42 -14.79
N ILE A 259 6.28 -3.00 -15.39
CA ILE A 259 5.15 -3.64 -14.72
C ILE A 259 5.03 -5.09 -15.17
N ALA A 260 4.91 -6.00 -14.23
CA ALA A 260 4.62 -7.42 -14.46
C ALA A 260 3.19 -7.72 -14.03
N ASP A 261 2.34 -8.03 -14.99
CA ASP A 261 1.04 -8.64 -14.73
C ASP A 261 1.26 -10.13 -14.44
N VAL A 262 0.98 -10.55 -13.21
CA VAL A 262 1.18 -11.93 -12.76
C VAL A 262 -0.13 -12.62 -12.34
N PHE A 263 -1.25 -11.90 -12.42
CA PHE A 263 -2.53 -12.42 -11.97
C PHE A 263 -3.03 -13.56 -12.87
N ASN A 264 -3.43 -14.67 -12.25
CA ASN A 264 -3.95 -15.86 -12.93
C ASN A 264 -3.03 -16.44 -14.03
N LYS A 265 -1.72 -16.16 -13.96
CA LYS A 265 -0.73 -16.71 -14.92
C LYS A 265 -0.05 -17.96 -14.39
N PRO A 266 0.33 -18.90 -15.27
CA PRO A 266 1.18 -20.02 -14.92
C PRO A 266 2.51 -19.57 -14.33
N LEU A 267 3.14 -20.38 -13.47
CA LEU A 267 4.39 -20.03 -12.79
C LEU A 267 5.51 -19.64 -13.76
N GLU A 268 5.63 -20.33 -14.86
CA GLU A 268 6.64 -20.03 -15.89
C GLU A 268 6.42 -18.63 -16.49
N GLU A 269 5.18 -18.28 -16.82
CA GLU A 269 4.84 -16.94 -17.35
C GLU A 269 5.07 -15.84 -16.31
N ARG A 270 4.79 -16.12 -15.04
CA ARG A 270 5.11 -15.21 -13.93
C ARG A 270 6.62 -14.96 -13.86
N ALA A 271 7.42 -16.04 -13.93
CA ALA A 271 8.87 -15.93 -13.86
C ALA A 271 9.42 -15.02 -14.97
N TYR A 272 9.01 -15.20 -16.22
CA TYR A 272 9.41 -14.30 -17.31
C TYR A 272 8.98 -12.85 -17.06
N ALA A 273 7.73 -12.63 -16.68
CA ALA A 273 7.22 -11.28 -16.42
C ALA A 273 7.99 -10.57 -15.29
N ILE A 274 8.29 -11.30 -14.20
CA ILE A 274 9.00 -10.75 -13.04
C ILE A 274 10.49 -10.53 -13.34
N ILE A 275 11.14 -11.43 -14.10
CA ILE A 275 12.53 -11.23 -14.56
C ILE A 275 12.66 -9.94 -15.36
N ASN A 276 11.69 -9.66 -16.24
CA ASN A 276 11.71 -8.47 -17.10
C ASN A 276 11.58 -7.14 -16.35
N ILE A 277 11.07 -7.14 -15.13
CA ILE A 277 11.04 -5.96 -14.25
C ILE A 277 12.18 -5.91 -13.23
N ALA A 278 13.07 -6.91 -13.22
CA ALA A 278 14.31 -6.86 -12.43
C ALA A 278 15.30 -5.84 -13.02
N HIS A 279 16.27 -5.41 -12.22
CA HIS A 279 17.38 -4.62 -12.74
C HIS A 279 18.11 -5.40 -13.84
N PRO A 280 18.46 -4.80 -14.98
CA PRO A 280 19.08 -5.49 -16.12
C PRO A 280 20.25 -6.39 -15.76
N ASP A 281 21.15 -5.93 -14.88
CA ASP A 281 22.33 -6.68 -14.44
C ASP A 281 22.02 -8.05 -13.80
N PHE A 282 20.80 -8.23 -13.28
CA PHE A 282 20.38 -9.47 -12.60
C PHE A 282 19.49 -10.37 -13.45
N ARG A 283 18.97 -9.90 -14.61
CA ARG A 283 17.98 -10.64 -15.40
C ARG A 283 18.51 -11.97 -15.92
N ARG A 284 19.76 -11.98 -16.44
CA ARG A 284 20.40 -13.21 -16.95
C ARG A 284 20.58 -14.23 -15.83
N GLU A 285 21.09 -13.83 -14.69
CA GLU A 285 21.31 -14.72 -13.54
C GLU A 285 19.97 -15.30 -13.05
N LEU A 286 18.94 -14.46 -12.90
CA LEU A 286 17.60 -14.90 -12.48
C LEU A 286 16.99 -15.89 -13.47
N PHE A 287 17.15 -15.68 -14.77
CA PHE A 287 16.71 -16.62 -15.80
C PHE A 287 17.43 -17.97 -15.70
N GLU A 288 18.75 -17.97 -15.57
CA GLU A 288 19.54 -19.18 -15.42
C GLU A 288 19.15 -19.96 -14.15
N GLN A 289 18.99 -19.26 -13.03
CA GLN A 289 18.49 -19.85 -11.76
C GLN A 289 17.08 -20.46 -11.93
N ALA A 290 16.17 -19.78 -12.64
CA ALA A 290 14.83 -20.27 -12.90
C ALA A 290 14.84 -21.53 -13.77
N CYS A 291 15.75 -21.64 -14.74
CA CYS A 291 15.93 -22.85 -15.55
C CYS A 291 16.50 -24.01 -14.71
N VAL A 292 17.53 -23.76 -13.93
CA VAL A 292 18.17 -24.79 -13.07
C VAL A 292 17.17 -25.35 -12.03
N SER A 293 16.34 -24.47 -11.47
CA SER A 293 15.31 -24.89 -10.49
C SER A 293 14.11 -25.60 -11.11
N GLY A 294 13.98 -25.59 -12.45
CA GLY A 294 12.83 -26.13 -13.18
C GLY A 294 11.58 -25.24 -13.15
N LEU A 295 11.69 -24.01 -12.62
CA LEU A 295 10.59 -23.02 -12.66
C LEU A 295 10.28 -22.61 -14.10
N ILE A 296 11.33 -22.41 -14.92
CA ILE A 296 11.25 -22.35 -16.38
C ILE A 296 11.76 -23.70 -16.89
N ARG A 297 10.91 -24.46 -17.58
CA ARG A 297 11.28 -25.80 -18.04
C ARG A 297 12.36 -25.71 -19.11
N PRO A 298 13.44 -26.51 -19.04
CA PRO A 298 14.57 -26.40 -19.98
C PRO A 298 14.17 -26.55 -21.45
N MET A 299 13.18 -27.37 -21.77
CA MET A 299 12.69 -27.54 -23.15
C MET A 299 11.86 -26.35 -23.66
N ALA A 300 11.40 -25.48 -22.77
CA ALA A 300 10.63 -24.27 -23.07
C ALA A 300 11.42 -22.99 -22.77
N ALA A 301 12.67 -23.12 -22.31
CA ALA A 301 13.51 -21.98 -21.94
C ALA A 301 13.90 -21.16 -23.19
N ASP A 302 13.46 -19.91 -23.21
CA ASP A 302 13.72 -18.97 -24.30
C ASP A 302 14.23 -17.65 -23.75
N ILE A 303 15.55 -17.45 -23.81
CA ILE A 303 16.21 -16.23 -23.33
C ILE A 303 15.78 -14.98 -24.12
N SER A 304 15.29 -15.14 -25.36
CA SER A 304 14.80 -13.99 -26.14
C SER A 304 13.55 -13.32 -25.55
N ARG A 305 12.85 -14.03 -24.65
CA ARG A 305 11.72 -13.47 -23.86
C ARG A 305 12.18 -12.59 -22.69
N VAL A 306 13.48 -12.57 -22.39
CA VAL A 306 14.07 -11.75 -21.33
C VAL A 306 14.73 -10.53 -21.95
N HIS A 307 14.28 -9.35 -21.55
CA HIS A 307 14.87 -8.08 -21.99
C HIS A 307 16.18 -7.86 -21.24
N LEU A 308 17.32 -8.27 -21.83
CA LEU A 308 18.63 -8.22 -21.16
C LEU A 308 19.19 -6.80 -21.08
N GLU A 309 18.74 -5.88 -21.91
CA GLU A 309 19.15 -4.48 -21.93
C GLU A 309 18.10 -3.58 -21.24
N ALA A 310 18.57 -2.37 -20.85
CA ALA A 310 17.74 -1.37 -20.13
C ALA A 310 16.84 -0.59 -21.10
#